data_fe38d7405e24adae565078d8304d0f09
#
_entry.id   fe38d7405e24adae565078d8304d0f09
#
_cell.length_a   1.000
_cell.length_b   1.000
_cell.length_c   1.000
_cell.angle_alpha   90.00
_cell.angle_beta   90.00
_cell.angle_gamma   90.00
#
_symmetry.space_group_name_H-M   'P 1'
#
loop_
_entity.id
_entity.type
_entity.pdbx_description
1 polymer ?
#
loop_
_entity_poly.entity_id
_entity_poly.type
_entity_poly.pdbx_seq_one_letter_code
_entity_poly.pdbx_strand_id
1 'polypeptide(L)'
;WMGLNAIHRAGPLLDAVAGYQHREPVVDGCTYREALQVVNISGGVAGNVVPDAVTLLINHRYAPDRTGEQAEAHVHAVLAPFLEDGDQVRLVDHSPAAAPGLNHPLLSTLIDRNDLPVEAKLGWTDVAFFSGHGVPAVNFGPGDATLAHTADERVERAPLEATFAALVDLLT
;
A
#
# COMPACT_ATOMS: atom_id res chain seq x y z
N TRP A 1 35.40 1.87 18.78
CA TRP A 1 35.87 0.86 19.72
C TRP A 1 35.17 0.97 21.09
N MET A 2 34.58 2.10 21.37
CA MET A 2 33.74 2.27 22.56
C MET A 2 32.31 2.55 22.16
N GLY A 3 31.39 1.61 22.43
CA GLY A 3 29.97 1.68 22.11
C GLY A 3 29.60 1.02 20.80
N LEU A 4 28.33 0.70 20.67
CA LEU A 4 27.71 0.19 19.43
C LEU A 4 27.09 1.35 18.65
N ASN A 5 27.41 1.45 17.36
CA ASN A 5 26.78 2.42 16.49
C ASN A 5 25.43 1.88 16.00
N ALA A 6 24.33 2.44 16.49
CA ALA A 6 22.98 1.99 16.18
C ALA A 6 22.66 2.10 14.66
N ILE A 7 23.20 3.11 13.97
CA ILE A 7 23.01 3.26 12.51
C ILE A 7 23.72 2.11 11.77
N HIS A 8 24.94 1.76 12.16
CA HIS A 8 25.64 0.64 11.52
C HIS A 8 24.94 -0.70 11.81
N ARG A 9 24.41 -0.88 13.01
CA ARG A 9 23.68 -2.08 13.42
C ARG A 9 22.37 -2.26 12.61
N ALA A 10 21.74 -1.17 12.13
CA ALA A 10 20.57 -1.25 11.28
C ALA A 10 20.88 -1.76 9.86
N GLY A 11 22.14 -1.81 9.42
CA GLY A 11 22.52 -2.21 8.07
C GLY A 11 21.92 -3.53 7.60
N PRO A 12 22.09 -4.66 8.33
CA PRO A 12 21.50 -5.95 7.93
C PRO A 12 19.98 -5.93 7.80
N LEU A 13 19.26 -5.15 8.63
CA LEU A 13 17.82 -4.97 8.52
C LEU A 13 17.46 -4.19 7.24
N LEU A 14 18.21 -3.14 6.93
CA LEU A 14 18.02 -2.36 5.70
C LEU A 14 18.26 -3.23 4.47
N ASP A 15 19.30 -4.07 4.46
CA ASP A 15 19.59 -5.01 3.39
C ASP A 15 18.46 -6.05 3.22
N ALA A 16 17.94 -6.57 4.32
CA ALA A 16 16.83 -7.51 4.30
C ALA A 16 15.54 -6.89 3.73
N VAL A 17 15.22 -5.66 4.11
CA VAL A 17 14.05 -4.94 3.55
C VAL A 17 14.29 -4.59 2.08
N ALA A 18 15.50 -4.20 1.69
CA ALA A 18 15.85 -3.93 0.29
C ALA A 18 15.76 -5.19 -0.59
N GLY A 19 16.09 -6.36 -0.02
CA GLY A 19 15.98 -7.66 -0.70
C GLY A 19 14.62 -8.36 -0.52
N TYR A 20 13.63 -7.70 0.08
CA TYR A 20 12.32 -8.31 0.35
C TYR A 20 11.64 -8.77 -0.93
N GLN A 21 11.25 -10.06 -0.92
CA GLN A 21 10.49 -10.66 -2.02
C GLN A 21 9.00 -10.45 -1.79
N HIS A 22 8.42 -9.50 -2.51
CA HIS A 22 6.99 -9.21 -2.43
C HIS A 22 6.13 -10.31 -3.06
N ARG A 23 4.92 -10.47 -2.52
CA ARG A 23 3.90 -11.35 -3.12
C ARG A 23 3.11 -10.59 -4.18
N GLU A 24 2.59 -11.35 -5.14
CA GLU A 24 1.65 -10.84 -6.16
C GLU A 24 0.37 -11.70 -6.16
N PRO A 25 -0.46 -11.63 -5.10
CA PRO A 25 -1.68 -12.42 -5.03
C PRO A 25 -2.74 -11.92 -6.00
N VAL A 26 -3.54 -12.87 -6.50
CA VAL A 26 -4.73 -12.57 -7.32
C VAL A 26 -5.96 -12.72 -6.44
N VAL A 27 -6.74 -11.66 -6.31
CA VAL A 27 -8.01 -11.63 -5.55
C VAL A 27 -9.11 -11.15 -6.47
N ASP A 28 -10.14 -11.96 -6.65
CA ASP A 28 -11.27 -11.69 -7.55
C ASP A 28 -10.84 -11.27 -8.98
N GLY A 29 -9.80 -11.91 -9.52
CA GLY A 29 -9.25 -11.61 -10.84
C GLY A 29 -8.31 -10.39 -10.89
N CYS A 30 -8.18 -9.62 -9.81
CA CYS A 30 -7.26 -8.49 -9.73
C CYS A 30 -5.91 -8.91 -9.16
N THR A 31 -4.82 -8.60 -9.84
CA THR A 31 -3.45 -8.85 -9.36
C THR A 31 -2.98 -7.70 -8.48
N TYR A 32 -2.78 -8.00 -7.20
CA TYR A 32 -2.20 -7.06 -6.23
C TYR A 32 -0.68 -7.23 -6.18
N ARG A 33 0.00 -6.17 -5.79
CA ARG A 33 1.45 -6.20 -5.59
C ARG A 33 1.77 -5.65 -4.21
N GLU A 34 2.32 -6.52 -3.33
CA GLU A 34 2.77 -6.12 -2.00
C GLU A 34 4.11 -5.38 -2.04
N ALA A 35 4.39 -4.60 -1.01
CA ALA A 35 5.69 -3.94 -0.85
C ALA A 35 6.03 -3.76 0.62
N LEU A 36 7.30 -3.91 0.97
CA LEU A 36 7.86 -3.59 2.27
C LEU A 36 9.05 -2.66 2.05
N GLN A 37 9.01 -1.45 2.60
CA GLN A 37 10.02 -0.43 2.32
C GLN A 37 10.34 0.39 3.56
N VAL A 38 11.62 0.70 3.79
CA VAL A 38 12.02 1.75 4.71
C VAL A 38 11.80 3.10 4.04
N VAL A 39 10.92 3.93 4.59
CA VAL A 39 10.54 5.23 4.01
C VAL A 39 11.14 6.41 4.78
N ASN A 40 11.69 6.17 5.96
CA ASN A 40 12.45 7.17 6.72
C ASN A 40 13.46 6.47 7.64
N ILE A 41 14.59 7.13 7.85
CA ILE A 41 15.60 6.76 8.84
C ILE A 41 16.08 8.02 9.54
N SER A 42 16.15 7.98 10.87
CA SER A 42 16.69 9.08 11.69
C SER A 42 17.54 8.56 12.84
N GLY A 43 18.65 9.23 13.11
CA GLY A 43 19.56 8.88 14.20
C GLY A 43 20.75 9.82 14.27
N GLY A 44 21.43 9.79 15.43
CA GLY A 44 22.55 10.66 15.72
C GLY A 44 22.15 12.02 16.28
N VAL A 45 22.96 12.57 17.18
CA VAL A 45 22.73 13.85 17.86
C VAL A 45 23.81 14.89 17.58
N ALA A 46 25.05 14.47 17.27
CA ALA A 46 26.18 15.34 16.95
C ALA A 46 27.23 14.59 16.12
N GLY A 47 28.00 15.32 15.31
CA GLY A 47 28.97 14.75 14.39
C GLY A 47 30.17 14.03 15.03
N ASN A 48 30.39 14.20 16.31
CA ASN A 48 31.46 13.56 17.11
C ASN A 48 30.94 12.58 18.18
N VAL A 49 29.63 12.21 18.11
CA VAL A 49 29.00 11.26 19.03
C VAL A 49 28.57 10.03 18.26
N VAL A 50 28.99 8.84 18.73
CA VAL A 50 28.50 7.57 18.14
C VAL A 50 27.01 7.44 18.45
N PRO A 51 26.14 7.26 17.43
CA PRO A 51 24.70 7.13 17.65
C PRO A 51 24.36 5.90 18.49
N ASP A 52 23.66 6.10 19.58
CA ASP A 52 23.15 5.06 20.49
C ASP A 52 21.73 4.58 20.11
N ALA A 53 21.04 5.35 19.27
CA ALA A 53 19.72 5.01 18.78
C ALA A 53 19.55 5.38 17.28
N VAL A 54 18.72 4.60 16.59
CA VAL A 54 18.23 4.88 15.24
C VAL A 54 16.76 4.51 15.16
N THR A 55 15.98 5.31 14.48
CA THR A 55 14.56 5.04 14.22
C THR A 55 14.35 4.83 12.72
N LEU A 56 13.68 3.75 12.37
CA LEU A 56 13.28 3.44 11.01
C LEU A 56 11.75 3.53 10.90
N LEU A 57 11.23 4.19 9.87
CA LEU A 57 9.83 4.11 9.50
C LEU A 57 9.71 3.12 8.34
N ILE A 58 9.01 2.02 8.57
CA ILE A 58 8.81 0.96 7.59
C ILE A 58 7.36 0.98 7.14
N ASN A 59 7.13 1.05 5.83
CA ASN A 59 5.82 0.96 5.21
C ASN A 59 5.63 -0.44 4.62
N HIS A 60 4.53 -1.09 4.99
CA HIS A 60 4.09 -2.35 4.41
C HIS A 60 2.77 -2.14 3.67
N ARG A 61 2.78 -2.40 2.36
CA ARG A 61 1.57 -2.47 1.53
C ARG A 61 1.22 -3.93 1.33
N TYR A 62 0.02 -4.33 1.71
CA TYR A 62 -0.44 -5.71 1.65
C TYR A 62 -1.75 -5.84 0.88
N ALA A 63 -1.99 -7.01 0.32
CA ALA A 63 -3.19 -7.32 -0.45
C ALA A 63 -4.38 -7.69 0.45
N PRO A 64 -5.63 -7.58 -0.03
CA PRO A 64 -6.84 -7.82 0.76
C PRO A 64 -7.09 -9.31 1.11
N ASP A 65 -6.21 -10.23 0.71
CA ASP A 65 -6.20 -11.62 1.16
C ASP A 65 -5.59 -11.81 2.57
N ARG A 66 -5.12 -10.71 3.18
CA ARG A 66 -4.63 -10.66 4.57
C ARG A 66 -5.44 -9.66 5.39
N THR A 67 -5.64 -9.99 6.67
CA THR A 67 -6.11 -8.99 7.65
C THR A 67 -4.97 -8.06 8.07
N GLY A 68 -5.30 -6.92 8.69
CA GLY A 68 -4.30 -6.02 9.27
C GLY A 68 -3.40 -6.71 10.29
N GLU A 69 -3.98 -7.55 11.16
CA GLU A 69 -3.25 -8.35 12.15
C GLU A 69 -2.26 -9.33 11.49
N GLN A 70 -2.67 -9.98 10.40
CA GLN A 70 -1.78 -10.88 9.64
C GLN A 70 -0.66 -10.11 8.95
N ALA A 71 -0.94 -8.91 8.45
CA ALA A 71 0.04 -8.04 7.83
C ALA A 71 1.06 -7.53 8.86
N GLU A 72 0.61 -7.13 10.05
CA GLU A 72 1.46 -6.72 11.17
C GLU A 72 2.35 -7.89 11.64
N ALA A 73 1.76 -9.06 11.87
CA ALA A 73 2.50 -10.26 12.27
C ALA A 73 3.57 -10.64 11.23
N HIS A 74 3.27 -10.46 9.94
CA HIS A 74 4.24 -10.67 8.88
C HIS A 74 5.44 -9.71 8.97
N VAL A 75 5.19 -8.41 9.18
CA VAL A 75 6.26 -7.43 9.37
C VAL A 75 7.12 -7.79 10.58
N HIS A 76 6.50 -8.12 11.72
CA HIS A 76 7.22 -8.58 12.90
C HIS A 76 8.10 -9.80 12.61
N ALA A 77 7.60 -10.78 11.87
CA ALA A 77 8.36 -11.97 11.50
C ALA A 77 9.57 -11.66 10.61
N VAL A 78 9.43 -10.72 9.67
CA VAL A 78 10.53 -10.27 8.81
C VAL A 78 11.62 -9.54 9.62
N LEU A 79 11.22 -8.73 10.60
CA LEU A 79 12.14 -7.91 11.38
C LEU A 79 12.80 -8.69 12.53
N ALA A 80 12.12 -9.69 13.07
CA ALA A 80 12.56 -10.43 14.28
C ALA A 80 14.03 -10.90 14.26
N PRO A 81 14.61 -11.40 13.15
CA PRO A 81 16.00 -11.84 13.11
C PRO A 81 17.03 -10.73 13.34
N PHE A 82 16.63 -9.46 13.23
CA PHE A 82 17.50 -8.29 13.32
C PHE A 82 17.33 -7.50 14.61
N LEU A 83 16.38 -7.92 15.46
CA LEU A 83 16.08 -7.25 16.73
C LEU A 83 16.89 -7.86 17.86
N GLU A 84 17.36 -7.02 18.77
CA GLU A 84 18.07 -7.38 19.99
C GLU A 84 17.30 -6.88 21.22
N ASP A 85 17.76 -7.26 22.41
CA ASP A 85 17.18 -6.79 23.66
C ASP A 85 17.20 -5.25 23.73
N GLY A 86 16.03 -4.67 23.98
CA GLY A 86 15.83 -3.22 24.04
C GLY A 86 15.30 -2.61 22.74
N ASP A 87 15.33 -3.32 21.60
CA ASP A 87 14.70 -2.86 20.38
C ASP A 87 13.18 -2.92 20.48
N GLN A 88 12.51 -1.99 19.81
CA GLN A 88 11.05 -1.90 19.81
C GLN A 88 10.51 -1.81 18.40
N VAL A 89 9.46 -2.56 18.11
CA VAL A 89 8.63 -2.42 16.93
C VAL A 89 7.26 -1.94 17.37
N ARG A 90 6.79 -0.86 16.75
CA ARG A 90 5.50 -0.25 17.10
C ARG A 90 4.72 0.08 15.83
N LEU A 91 3.48 -0.38 15.75
CA LEU A 91 2.52 0.09 14.75
C LEU A 91 2.20 1.56 15.01
N VAL A 92 2.41 2.43 14.03
CA VAL A 92 2.16 3.88 14.14
C VAL A 92 0.91 4.31 13.38
N ASP A 93 0.56 3.59 12.31
CA ASP A 93 -0.62 3.82 11.52
C ASP A 93 -1.03 2.54 10.79
N HIS A 94 -2.34 2.39 10.55
CA HIS A 94 -2.89 1.26 9.81
C HIS A 94 -4.12 1.68 9.01
N SER A 95 -4.05 1.42 7.71
CA SER A 95 -5.18 1.53 6.80
C SER A 95 -5.49 0.16 6.21
N PRO A 96 -6.71 -0.37 6.37
CA PRO A 96 -7.05 -1.70 5.88
C PRO A 96 -7.01 -1.77 4.36
N ALA A 97 -6.68 -2.94 3.81
CA ALA A 97 -6.85 -3.21 2.40
C ALA A 97 -8.33 -3.45 2.08
N ALA A 98 -8.78 -3.05 0.89
CA ALA A 98 -10.14 -3.28 0.41
C ALA A 98 -10.17 -4.39 -0.63
N ALA A 99 -11.09 -5.34 -0.49
CA ALA A 99 -11.39 -6.29 -1.55
C ALA A 99 -11.98 -5.57 -2.77
N PRO A 100 -11.86 -6.14 -3.99
CA PRO A 100 -12.32 -5.49 -5.23
C PRO A 100 -13.81 -5.16 -5.27
N GLY A 101 -14.67 -5.87 -4.53
CA GLY A 101 -16.12 -5.59 -4.44
C GLY A 101 -16.89 -5.87 -5.73
N LEU A 102 -16.34 -6.62 -6.67
CA LEU A 102 -16.88 -6.84 -8.02
C LEU A 102 -18.21 -7.62 -8.06
N ASN A 103 -18.58 -8.28 -6.96
CA ASN A 103 -19.82 -9.08 -6.86
C ASN A 103 -21.08 -8.22 -6.69
N HIS A 104 -20.97 -6.90 -6.59
CA HIS A 104 -22.14 -6.04 -6.47
C HIS A 104 -22.85 -5.89 -7.84
N PRO A 105 -24.20 -6.09 -7.92
CA PRO A 105 -24.91 -6.09 -9.20
C PRO A 105 -24.74 -4.82 -10.06
N LEU A 106 -24.71 -3.64 -9.41
CA LEU A 106 -24.47 -2.38 -10.12
C LEU A 106 -23.06 -2.33 -10.74
N LEU A 107 -22.05 -2.89 -10.06
CA LEU A 107 -20.69 -2.92 -10.60
C LEU A 107 -20.56 -3.88 -11.77
N SER A 108 -21.15 -5.07 -11.66
CA SER A 108 -21.20 -6.00 -12.80
C SER A 108 -21.89 -5.34 -14.01
N THR A 109 -23.03 -4.66 -13.77
CA THR A 109 -23.74 -3.94 -14.84
C THR A 109 -22.88 -2.85 -15.47
N LEU A 110 -22.18 -2.05 -14.66
CA LEU A 110 -21.30 -0.98 -15.15
C LEU A 110 -20.17 -1.54 -16.01
N ILE A 111 -19.53 -2.60 -15.55
CA ILE A 111 -18.42 -3.27 -16.24
C ILE A 111 -18.90 -3.88 -17.55
N ASP A 112 -19.95 -4.70 -17.51
CA ASP A 112 -20.44 -5.47 -18.65
C ASP A 112 -21.00 -4.58 -19.77
N ARG A 113 -21.74 -3.51 -19.41
CA ARG A 113 -22.33 -2.61 -20.40
C ARG A 113 -21.29 -1.74 -21.12
N ASN A 114 -20.17 -1.45 -20.46
CA ASN A 114 -19.19 -0.51 -20.99
C ASN A 114 -17.84 -1.18 -21.34
N ASP A 115 -17.76 -2.52 -21.27
CA ASP A 115 -16.52 -3.30 -21.53
C ASP A 115 -15.30 -2.72 -20.77
N LEU A 116 -15.49 -2.45 -19.48
CA LEU A 116 -14.49 -1.75 -18.68
C LEU A 116 -13.36 -2.69 -18.23
N PRO A 117 -12.10 -2.28 -18.33
CA PRO A 117 -11.01 -3.01 -17.72
C PRO A 117 -11.12 -2.95 -16.18
N VAL A 118 -10.81 -4.07 -15.53
CA VAL A 118 -10.78 -4.19 -14.07
C VAL A 118 -9.36 -4.43 -13.60
N GLU A 119 -8.89 -3.57 -12.74
CA GLU A 119 -7.51 -3.60 -12.24
C GLU A 119 -7.46 -3.40 -10.72
N ALA A 120 -6.42 -3.94 -10.09
CA ALA A 120 -6.16 -3.69 -8.67
C ALA A 120 -5.71 -2.24 -8.44
N LYS A 121 -6.35 -1.52 -7.54
CA LYS A 121 -5.85 -0.24 -7.07
C LYS A 121 -4.73 -0.46 -6.04
N LEU A 122 -3.50 -0.14 -6.41
CA LEU A 122 -2.31 -0.37 -5.58
C LEU A 122 -2.06 0.73 -4.54
N GLY A 123 -2.72 1.88 -4.66
CA GLY A 123 -2.67 2.97 -3.68
C GLY A 123 -3.90 2.98 -2.77
N TRP A 124 -3.74 3.49 -1.55
CA TRP A 124 -4.88 3.69 -0.65
C TRP A 124 -5.87 4.74 -1.20
N THR A 125 -7.16 4.48 -0.99
CA THR A 125 -8.26 5.41 -1.30
C THR A 125 -9.38 5.22 -0.27
N ASP A 126 -10.35 6.14 -0.23
CA ASP A 126 -11.52 6.07 0.64
C ASP A 126 -12.39 4.81 0.44
N VAL A 127 -12.20 4.09 -0.67
CA VAL A 127 -12.80 2.76 -0.90
C VAL A 127 -12.53 1.82 0.26
N ALA A 128 -11.33 1.86 0.83
CA ALA A 128 -10.97 1.03 1.99
C ALA A 128 -11.84 1.35 3.22
N PHE A 129 -12.15 2.62 3.45
CA PHE A 129 -13.03 3.05 4.53
C PHE A 129 -14.47 2.53 4.34
N PHE A 130 -15.06 2.73 3.17
CA PHE A 130 -16.39 2.24 2.86
C PHE A 130 -16.49 0.72 2.93
N SER A 131 -15.52 0.03 2.34
CA SER A 131 -15.44 -1.44 2.36
C SER A 131 -15.35 -1.98 3.79
N GLY A 132 -14.55 -1.34 4.66
CA GLY A 132 -14.43 -1.69 6.08
C GLY A 132 -15.74 -1.53 6.86
N HIS A 133 -16.69 -0.71 6.39
CA HIS A 133 -18.02 -0.53 6.94
C HIS A 133 -19.10 -1.37 6.22
N GLY A 134 -18.70 -2.32 5.37
CA GLY A 134 -19.64 -3.17 4.63
C GLY A 134 -20.37 -2.45 3.49
N VAL A 135 -19.90 -1.29 3.06
CA VAL A 135 -20.44 -0.54 1.93
C VAL A 135 -19.61 -0.87 0.69
N PRO A 136 -20.18 -1.53 -0.35
CA PRO A 136 -19.50 -1.78 -1.60
C PRO A 136 -19.03 -0.48 -2.25
N ALA A 137 -17.76 -0.39 -2.58
CA ALA A 137 -17.17 0.81 -3.15
C ALA A 137 -16.02 0.44 -4.10
N VAL A 138 -15.84 1.22 -5.16
CA VAL A 138 -14.76 1.06 -6.14
C VAL A 138 -14.23 2.42 -6.55
N ASN A 139 -13.02 2.43 -7.09
CA ASN A 139 -12.53 3.58 -7.84
C ASN A 139 -12.99 3.43 -9.29
N PHE A 140 -13.71 4.39 -9.79
CA PHE A 140 -14.09 4.48 -11.21
C PHE A 140 -13.85 5.91 -11.70
N GLY A 141 -13.14 6.05 -12.79
CA GLY A 141 -12.81 7.36 -13.32
C GLY A 141 -12.01 7.30 -14.62
N PRO A 142 -11.86 8.44 -15.29
CA PRO A 142 -11.12 8.56 -16.54
C PRO A 142 -9.63 8.67 -16.31
N GLY A 143 -8.84 8.36 -17.34
CA GLY A 143 -7.42 8.67 -17.41
C GLY A 143 -6.51 7.55 -16.93
N ASP A 144 -5.22 7.85 -17.02
CA ASP A 144 -4.14 6.95 -16.60
C ASP A 144 -3.70 7.28 -15.17
N ALA A 145 -3.97 6.35 -14.24
CA ALA A 145 -3.63 6.52 -12.83
C ALA A 145 -2.11 6.63 -12.58
N THR A 146 -1.26 6.23 -13.53
CA THR A 146 0.20 6.34 -13.39
C THR A 146 0.70 7.77 -13.55
N LEU A 147 -0.10 8.65 -14.14
CA LEU A 147 0.20 10.07 -14.28
C LEU A 147 -0.14 10.90 -13.03
N ALA A 148 -0.92 10.33 -12.10
CA ALA A 148 -1.28 11.03 -10.86
C ALA A 148 -0.06 11.46 -10.06
N HIS A 149 -0.08 12.69 -9.55
CA HIS A 149 1.00 13.31 -8.77
C HIS A 149 2.31 13.54 -9.54
N THR A 150 2.28 13.50 -10.87
CA THR A 150 3.42 13.85 -11.73
C THR A 150 3.29 15.26 -12.30
N ALA A 151 4.38 15.80 -12.84
CA ALA A 151 4.35 17.10 -13.54
C ALA A 151 3.49 17.08 -14.83
N ASP A 152 3.29 15.89 -15.38
CA ASP A 152 2.52 15.66 -16.61
C ASP A 152 1.08 15.18 -16.32
N GLU A 153 0.61 15.30 -15.08
CA GLU A 153 -0.74 14.89 -14.68
C GLU A 153 -1.80 15.59 -15.54
N ARG A 154 -2.61 14.78 -16.19
CA ARG A 154 -3.69 15.24 -17.06
C ARG A 154 -4.75 14.17 -17.24
N VAL A 155 -5.91 14.59 -17.70
CA VAL A 155 -6.94 13.69 -18.21
C VAL A 155 -7.36 14.15 -19.60
N GLU A 156 -7.47 13.20 -20.53
CA GLU A 156 -7.96 13.47 -21.86
C GLU A 156 -9.51 13.63 -21.85
N ARG A 157 -10.03 14.43 -22.77
CA ARG A 157 -11.46 14.73 -22.83
C ARG A 157 -12.32 13.49 -23.15
N ALA A 158 -11.89 12.65 -24.07
CA ALA A 158 -12.68 11.51 -24.51
C ALA A 158 -12.93 10.48 -23.38
N PRO A 159 -11.93 10.04 -22.56
CA PRO A 159 -12.18 9.23 -21.38
C PRO A 159 -13.09 9.89 -20.35
N LEU A 160 -13.01 11.20 -20.17
CA LEU A 160 -13.89 11.93 -19.25
C LEU A 160 -15.36 11.86 -19.70
N GLU A 161 -15.62 12.09 -20.99
CA GLU A 161 -16.96 12.00 -21.59
C GLU A 161 -17.50 10.56 -21.53
N ALA A 162 -16.66 9.54 -21.78
CA ALA A 162 -17.02 8.14 -21.68
C ALA A 162 -17.40 7.75 -20.24
N THR A 163 -16.61 8.18 -19.24
CA THR A 163 -16.92 7.95 -17.82
C THR A 163 -18.25 8.58 -17.43
N PHE A 164 -18.50 9.80 -17.86
CA PHE A 164 -19.77 10.49 -17.61
C PHE A 164 -20.95 9.74 -18.24
N ALA A 165 -20.83 9.32 -19.49
CA ALA A 165 -21.87 8.56 -20.18
C ALA A 165 -22.16 7.21 -19.49
N ALA A 166 -21.14 6.49 -19.06
CA ALA A 166 -21.27 5.24 -18.31
C ALA A 166 -22.01 5.42 -16.97
N LEU A 167 -21.73 6.50 -16.24
CA LEU A 167 -22.44 6.82 -15.00
C LEU A 167 -23.91 7.21 -15.24
N VAL A 168 -24.19 7.96 -16.30
CA VAL A 168 -25.58 8.30 -16.68
C VAL A 168 -26.35 7.03 -17.04
N ASP A 169 -25.77 6.13 -17.87
CA ASP A 169 -26.41 4.85 -18.24
C ASP A 169 -26.67 3.94 -17.04
N LEU A 170 -25.79 3.97 -16.05
CA LEU A 170 -25.95 3.17 -14.81
C LEU A 170 -27.13 3.66 -13.94
N LEU A 171 -27.39 4.97 -13.93
CA LEU A 171 -28.35 5.62 -13.02
C LEU A 171 -29.72 5.86 -13.67
N THR A 172 -29.89 5.61 -14.96
CA THR A 172 -31.16 5.75 -15.72
C THR A 172 -31.70 4.43 -16.18
#